data_7eff8e96d22855af5876c64d21235a57
#
_entry.id   7eff8e96d22855af5876c64d21235a57
#
_cell.length_a   1.000
_cell.length_b   1.000
_cell.length_c   1.000
_cell.angle_alpha   90.00
_cell.angle_beta   90.00
_cell.angle_gamma   90.00
#
_symmetry.space_group_name_H-M   'P 1'
#
loop_
_entity.id
_entity.type
_entity.pdbx_description
1 polymer ?
#
loop_
_entity_poly.entity_id
_entity_poly.type
_entity_poly.pdbx_seq_one_letter_code
_entity_poly.pdbx_strand_id
1 'polypeptide(L)'
;MIRVLLADDQSLVRAGFRALLDAQPDIEVAGEAADGEEAVRLVRELRPHVVLMDIRMPRLDGLAATRRVTGDPALDDVRVVMLTTFELDEYVFEAIRSGASGFLVKDTEPEELLRAVRAVVAGDALLSPGVTRRLIAEFAARSKEPAADSQLARLTEREREVMALVGIGLTNEEIARRLVVSPLTAKTHVSRTMVKLGARDRAQLVVLAYESGLVRPGWLG
;
A
#
# COMPACT_ATOMS: atom_id res chain seq x y z
N MET A 1 15.93 12.07 4.54
CA MET A 1 16.45 11.06 3.59
C MET A 1 15.54 9.84 3.65
N ILE A 2 14.91 9.47 2.55
CA ILE A 2 14.09 8.26 2.46
C ILE A 2 15.01 7.07 2.17
N ARG A 3 15.01 6.07 3.04
CA ARG A 3 15.82 4.86 2.88
C ARG A 3 15.00 3.76 2.21
N VAL A 4 15.48 3.25 1.08
CA VAL A 4 14.80 2.26 0.25
C VAL A 4 15.60 0.96 0.22
N LEU A 5 14.96 -0.19 0.40
CA LEU A 5 15.50 -1.51 0.11
C LEU A 5 14.93 -1.99 -1.24
N LEU A 6 15.80 -2.48 -2.11
CA LEU A 6 15.42 -3.11 -3.37
C LEU A 6 15.46 -4.63 -3.22
N ALA A 7 14.35 -5.31 -3.49
CA ALA A 7 14.26 -6.77 -3.46
C ALA A 7 13.70 -7.28 -4.79
N ASP A 8 14.57 -7.86 -5.60
CA ASP A 8 14.27 -8.35 -6.95
C ASP A 8 15.33 -9.41 -7.32
N ASP A 9 14.98 -10.50 -7.97
CA ASP A 9 15.97 -11.52 -8.38
C ASP A 9 16.79 -11.10 -9.60
N GLN A 10 16.29 -10.13 -10.39
CA GLN A 10 16.92 -9.65 -11.61
C GLN A 10 17.93 -8.52 -11.31
N SER A 11 19.22 -8.81 -11.39
CA SER A 11 20.28 -7.84 -11.10
C SER A 11 20.23 -6.57 -11.96
N LEU A 12 19.82 -6.70 -13.23
CA LEU A 12 19.69 -5.55 -14.13
C LEU A 12 18.56 -4.60 -13.70
N VAL A 13 17.44 -5.15 -13.25
CA VAL A 13 16.29 -4.39 -12.74
C VAL A 13 16.72 -3.63 -11.47
N ARG A 14 17.40 -4.32 -10.53
CA ARG A 14 17.91 -3.67 -9.31
C ARG A 14 18.88 -2.53 -9.63
N ALA A 15 19.83 -2.76 -10.58
CA ALA A 15 20.77 -1.73 -10.99
C ALA A 15 20.08 -0.50 -11.61
N GLY A 16 19.03 -0.72 -12.41
CA GLY A 16 18.22 0.35 -12.99
C GLY A 16 17.49 1.18 -11.93
N PHE A 17 16.82 0.52 -11.00
CA PHE A 17 16.12 1.21 -9.90
C PHE A 17 17.10 1.92 -8.96
N ARG A 18 18.25 1.30 -8.66
CA ARG A 18 19.30 1.96 -7.88
C ARG A 18 19.75 3.26 -8.53
N ALA A 19 20.11 3.22 -9.81
CA ALA A 19 20.57 4.42 -10.53
C ALA A 19 19.53 5.55 -10.52
N LEU A 20 18.25 5.18 -10.65
CA LEU A 20 17.14 6.13 -10.62
C LEU A 20 16.93 6.76 -9.23
N LEU A 21 16.98 5.95 -8.17
CA LEU A 21 16.75 6.38 -6.80
C LEU A 21 17.93 7.19 -6.26
N ASP A 22 19.17 6.72 -6.48
CA ASP A 22 20.40 7.40 -6.03
C ASP A 22 20.62 8.75 -6.74
N ALA A 23 19.98 8.99 -7.89
CA ALA A 23 19.97 10.30 -8.55
C ALA A 23 19.10 11.34 -7.81
N GLN A 24 18.31 10.94 -6.80
CA GLN A 24 17.44 11.83 -6.06
C GLN A 24 18.11 12.32 -4.77
N PRO A 25 18.10 13.65 -4.46
CA PRO A 25 18.78 14.18 -3.28
C PRO A 25 18.11 13.78 -1.94
N ASP A 26 16.88 13.29 -1.98
CA ASP A 26 16.06 12.95 -0.81
C ASP A 26 15.89 11.44 -0.60
N ILE A 27 16.46 10.59 -1.48
CA ILE A 27 16.33 9.13 -1.46
C ILE A 27 17.70 8.47 -1.39
N GLU A 28 17.81 7.35 -0.68
CA GLU A 28 19.01 6.54 -0.53
C GLU A 28 18.65 5.06 -0.68
N VAL A 29 19.36 4.30 -1.50
CA VAL A 29 19.24 2.85 -1.54
C VAL A 29 20.08 2.24 -0.41
N ALA A 30 19.41 1.87 0.67
CA ALA A 30 20.02 1.33 1.88
C ALA A 30 20.55 -0.11 1.71
N GLY A 31 20.02 -0.87 0.74
CA GLY A 31 20.45 -2.24 0.48
C GLY A 31 19.73 -2.87 -0.70
N GLU A 32 20.23 -4.04 -1.10
CA GLU A 32 19.65 -4.88 -2.15
C GLU A 32 19.52 -6.32 -1.67
N ALA A 33 18.45 -6.99 -2.10
CA ALA A 33 18.19 -8.40 -1.88
C ALA A 33 17.86 -9.09 -3.21
N ALA A 34 18.35 -10.31 -3.38
CA ALA A 34 18.09 -11.12 -4.58
C ALA A 34 16.95 -12.14 -4.36
N ASP A 35 16.39 -12.21 -3.17
CA ASP A 35 15.27 -13.08 -2.80
C ASP A 35 14.56 -12.59 -1.53
N GLY A 36 13.41 -13.21 -1.24
CA GLY A 36 12.57 -12.80 -0.12
C GLY A 36 13.15 -13.11 1.27
N GLU A 37 13.99 -14.14 1.42
CA GLU A 37 14.63 -14.44 2.71
C GLU A 37 15.68 -13.38 3.05
N GLU A 38 16.49 -13.02 2.07
CA GLU A 38 17.46 -11.94 2.20
C GLU A 38 16.76 -10.60 2.43
N ALA A 39 15.66 -10.35 1.71
CA ALA A 39 14.86 -9.13 1.90
C ALA A 39 14.36 -9.00 3.35
N VAL A 40 13.74 -10.04 3.91
CA VAL A 40 13.25 -10.03 5.30
C VAL A 40 14.40 -9.81 6.29
N ARG A 41 15.55 -10.44 6.08
CA ARG A 41 16.75 -10.26 6.92
C ARG A 41 17.23 -8.82 6.89
N LEU A 42 17.40 -8.26 5.69
CA LEU A 42 17.89 -6.87 5.51
C LEU A 42 16.88 -5.83 6.02
N VAL A 43 15.57 -6.07 5.88
CA VAL A 43 14.55 -5.19 6.46
C VAL A 43 14.71 -5.06 7.97
N ARG A 44 14.94 -6.17 8.68
CA ARG A 44 15.15 -6.18 10.14
C ARG A 44 16.42 -5.45 10.54
N GLU A 45 17.49 -5.64 9.77
CA GLU A 45 18.79 -5.07 10.03
C GLU A 45 18.85 -3.57 9.72
N LEU A 46 18.37 -3.18 8.53
CA LEU A 46 18.52 -1.83 8.01
C LEU A 46 17.36 -0.90 8.37
N ARG A 47 16.18 -1.45 8.69
CA ARG A 47 14.94 -0.70 8.93
C ARG A 47 14.71 0.39 7.90
N PRO A 48 14.53 0.03 6.61
CA PRO A 48 14.25 0.99 5.56
C PRO A 48 12.85 1.61 5.76
N HIS A 49 12.63 2.79 5.20
CA HIS A 49 11.30 3.38 5.18
C HIS A 49 10.40 2.67 4.15
N VAL A 50 10.99 2.28 3.00
CA VAL A 50 10.27 1.61 1.91
C VAL A 50 11.05 0.39 1.44
N VAL A 51 10.34 -0.67 1.15
CA VAL A 51 10.84 -1.85 0.41
C VAL A 51 10.14 -1.89 -0.94
N LEU A 52 10.91 -1.83 -2.02
CA LEU A 52 10.43 -2.16 -3.36
C LEU A 52 10.63 -3.67 -3.54
N MET A 53 9.53 -4.44 -3.54
CA MET A 53 9.53 -5.89 -3.43
C MET A 53 8.98 -6.54 -4.70
N ASP A 54 9.80 -7.27 -5.44
CA ASP A 54 9.28 -8.11 -6.52
C ASP A 54 8.40 -9.23 -5.97
N ILE A 55 7.37 -9.58 -6.73
CA ILE A 55 6.46 -10.68 -6.36
C ILE A 55 7.15 -12.03 -6.51
N ARG A 56 7.85 -12.24 -7.63
CA ARG A 56 8.44 -13.53 -7.98
C ARG A 56 9.93 -13.56 -7.69
N MET A 57 10.30 -14.14 -6.59
CA MET A 57 11.68 -14.34 -6.20
C MET A 57 11.94 -15.79 -5.78
N PRO A 58 13.18 -16.30 -5.92
CA PRO A 58 13.54 -17.63 -5.45
C PRO A 58 13.49 -17.72 -3.92
N ARG A 59 13.50 -18.95 -3.38
CA ARG A 59 13.47 -19.29 -1.95
C ARG A 59 12.20 -18.85 -1.23
N LEU A 60 11.97 -17.55 -1.12
CA LEU A 60 10.76 -16.96 -0.56
C LEU A 60 10.22 -15.92 -1.53
N ASP A 61 8.97 -16.07 -1.97
CA ASP A 61 8.32 -15.10 -2.84
C ASP A 61 8.02 -13.78 -2.11
N GLY A 62 7.81 -12.70 -2.88
CA GLY A 62 7.60 -11.38 -2.32
C GLY A 62 6.32 -11.24 -1.49
N LEU A 63 5.26 -11.99 -1.79
CA LEU A 63 4.03 -11.98 -1.01
C LEU A 63 4.25 -12.60 0.37
N ALA A 64 4.96 -13.72 0.44
CA ALA A 64 5.32 -14.35 1.69
C ALA A 64 6.32 -13.51 2.50
N ALA A 65 7.30 -12.87 1.83
CA ALA A 65 8.21 -11.92 2.44
C ALA A 65 7.46 -10.73 3.02
N THR A 66 6.52 -10.16 2.27
CA THR A 66 5.66 -9.04 2.72
C THR A 66 4.90 -9.43 3.98
N ARG A 67 4.23 -10.60 4.01
CA ARG A 67 3.53 -11.07 5.22
C ARG A 67 4.44 -11.17 6.45
N ARG A 68 5.70 -11.59 6.27
CA ARG A 68 6.67 -11.66 7.38
C ARG A 68 7.11 -10.27 7.87
N VAL A 69 7.27 -9.32 6.96
CA VAL A 69 7.61 -7.94 7.30
C VAL A 69 6.44 -7.24 7.99
N THR A 70 5.25 -7.33 7.40
CA THR A 70 4.06 -6.62 7.90
C THR A 70 3.46 -7.25 9.16
N GLY A 71 3.73 -8.53 9.39
CA GLY A 71 3.31 -9.25 10.60
C GLY A 71 4.27 -9.07 11.79
N ASP A 72 5.39 -8.39 11.63
CA ASP A 72 6.35 -8.11 12.69
C ASP A 72 6.10 -6.71 13.29
N PRO A 73 5.56 -6.59 14.52
CA PRO A 73 5.27 -5.29 15.13
C PRO A 73 6.49 -4.38 15.26
N ALA A 74 7.70 -4.94 15.27
CA ALA A 74 8.93 -4.16 15.30
C ALA A 74 9.20 -3.43 13.98
N LEU A 75 8.49 -3.77 12.90
CA LEU A 75 8.64 -3.23 11.55
C LEU A 75 7.42 -2.42 11.08
N ASP A 76 6.59 -1.94 12.01
CA ASP A 76 5.36 -1.20 11.71
C ASP A 76 5.57 0.08 10.88
N ASP A 77 6.75 0.68 10.96
CA ASP A 77 7.12 1.86 10.18
C ASP A 77 7.59 1.54 8.75
N VAL A 78 7.86 0.27 8.43
CA VAL A 78 8.33 -0.15 7.11
C VAL A 78 7.14 -0.29 6.17
N ARG A 79 7.22 0.35 5.01
CA ARG A 79 6.21 0.27 3.95
C ARG A 79 6.69 -0.64 2.84
N VAL A 80 5.84 -1.51 2.34
CA VAL A 80 6.17 -2.42 1.24
C VAL A 80 5.38 -2.03 0.01
N VAL A 81 6.08 -1.73 -1.08
CA VAL A 81 5.52 -1.51 -2.42
C VAL A 81 5.86 -2.71 -3.27
N MET A 82 4.84 -3.40 -3.75
CA MET A 82 5.05 -4.56 -4.63
C MET A 82 5.38 -4.11 -6.05
N LEU A 83 6.35 -4.79 -6.65
CA LEU A 83 6.73 -4.62 -8.05
C LEU A 83 6.33 -5.86 -8.85
N THR A 84 5.86 -5.69 -10.08
CA THR A 84 5.51 -6.80 -10.98
C THR A 84 5.80 -6.44 -12.42
N THR A 85 6.06 -7.45 -13.25
CA THR A 85 6.19 -7.29 -14.71
C THR A 85 4.86 -7.27 -15.43
N PHE A 86 3.78 -7.74 -14.79
CA PHE A 86 2.45 -7.84 -15.39
C PHE A 86 1.37 -7.38 -14.44
N GLU A 87 0.34 -6.74 -14.98
CA GLU A 87 -0.91 -6.42 -14.25
C GLU A 87 -1.76 -7.68 -14.04
N LEU A 88 -1.26 -8.68 -13.30
CA LEU A 88 -2.04 -9.86 -12.96
C LEU A 88 -2.93 -9.53 -11.76
N ASP A 89 -4.22 -9.43 -12.02
CA ASP A 89 -5.25 -9.05 -11.04
C ASP A 89 -5.21 -9.90 -9.75
N GLU A 90 -4.84 -11.18 -9.86
CA GLU A 90 -4.71 -12.11 -8.75
C GLU A 90 -3.70 -11.66 -7.68
N TYR A 91 -2.57 -11.07 -8.11
CA TYR A 91 -1.51 -10.66 -7.19
C TYR A 91 -1.79 -9.34 -6.48
N VAL A 92 -2.55 -8.42 -7.10
CA VAL A 92 -2.89 -7.14 -6.47
C VAL A 92 -3.66 -7.36 -5.18
N PHE A 93 -4.67 -8.22 -5.21
CA PHE A 93 -5.49 -8.53 -4.04
C PHE A 93 -4.67 -9.20 -2.94
N GLU A 94 -3.87 -10.21 -3.29
CA GLU A 94 -3.02 -10.90 -2.32
C GLU A 94 -1.93 -9.99 -1.75
N ALA A 95 -1.35 -9.10 -2.55
CA ALA A 95 -0.37 -8.12 -2.11
C ALA A 95 -0.94 -7.21 -1.02
N ILE A 96 -2.10 -6.61 -1.27
CA ILE A 96 -2.76 -5.72 -0.31
C ILE A 96 -3.18 -6.47 0.96
N ARG A 97 -3.73 -7.68 0.84
CA ARG A 97 -4.05 -8.54 2.00
C ARG A 97 -2.81 -8.96 2.78
N SER A 98 -1.66 -9.07 2.11
CA SER A 98 -0.38 -9.34 2.76
C SER A 98 0.19 -8.11 3.49
N GLY A 99 -0.49 -6.97 3.42
CA GLY A 99 -0.09 -5.74 4.09
C GLY A 99 0.76 -4.81 3.22
N ALA A 100 0.80 -5.00 1.90
CA ALA A 100 1.49 -4.07 1.01
C ALA A 100 0.81 -2.70 1.02
N SER A 101 1.63 -1.64 1.07
CA SER A 101 1.21 -0.24 1.07
C SER A 101 0.99 0.33 -0.33
N GLY A 102 1.46 -0.38 -1.36
CA GLY A 102 1.33 0.02 -2.76
C GLY A 102 1.67 -1.10 -3.73
N PHE A 103 1.38 -0.83 -5.01
CA PHE A 103 1.60 -1.77 -6.09
C PHE A 103 1.98 -1.00 -7.37
N LEU A 104 3.06 -1.39 -8.02
CA LEU A 104 3.58 -0.78 -9.24
C LEU A 104 3.96 -1.84 -10.28
N VAL A 105 3.85 -1.50 -11.54
CA VAL A 105 4.39 -2.30 -12.63
C VAL A 105 5.85 -1.91 -12.86
N LYS A 106 6.73 -2.86 -13.16
CA LYS A 106 8.18 -2.60 -13.34
C LYS A 106 8.51 -1.70 -14.54
N ASP A 107 7.58 -1.58 -15.50
CA ASP A 107 7.69 -0.69 -16.65
C ASP A 107 7.05 0.69 -16.41
N THR A 108 6.67 0.99 -15.16
CA THR A 108 6.19 2.30 -14.74
C THR A 108 7.23 3.38 -15.04
N GLU A 109 6.75 4.54 -15.48
CA GLU A 109 7.62 5.70 -15.74
C GLU A 109 8.44 6.08 -14.49
N PRO A 110 9.72 6.44 -14.66
CA PRO A 110 10.62 6.78 -13.54
C PRO A 110 10.04 7.78 -12.54
N GLU A 111 9.37 8.80 -13.04
CA GLU A 111 8.75 9.85 -12.22
C GLU A 111 7.60 9.30 -11.35
N GLU A 112 6.88 8.32 -11.86
CA GLU A 112 5.78 7.69 -11.11
C GLU A 112 6.33 6.82 -9.97
N LEU A 113 7.41 6.06 -10.21
CA LEU A 113 8.11 5.31 -9.16
C LEU A 113 8.59 6.24 -8.04
N LEU A 114 9.22 7.36 -8.39
CA LEU A 114 9.72 8.34 -7.42
C LEU A 114 8.58 8.98 -6.61
N ARG A 115 7.46 9.31 -7.28
CA ARG A 115 6.25 9.79 -6.60
C ARG A 115 5.69 8.74 -5.65
N ALA A 116 5.68 7.48 -6.06
CA ALA A 116 5.23 6.36 -5.27
C ALA A 116 6.00 6.23 -3.96
N VAL A 117 7.32 6.20 -4.03
CA VAL A 117 8.19 6.10 -2.85
C VAL A 117 7.91 7.24 -1.86
N ARG A 118 7.77 8.48 -2.35
CA ARG A 118 7.48 9.64 -1.49
C ARG A 118 6.08 9.59 -0.88
N ALA A 119 5.07 9.18 -1.66
CA ALA A 119 3.68 9.11 -1.22
C ALA A 119 3.49 8.06 -0.12
N VAL A 120 4.10 6.89 -0.28
CA VAL A 120 4.00 5.79 0.69
C VAL A 120 4.63 6.16 2.03
N VAL A 121 5.76 6.89 2.02
CA VAL A 121 6.38 7.41 3.25
C VAL A 121 5.51 8.49 3.92
N ALA A 122 4.78 9.26 3.13
CA ALA A 122 3.82 10.25 3.66
C ALA A 122 2.52 9.63 4.23
N GLY A 123 2.38 8.30 4.16
CA GLY A 123 1.19 7.56 4.61
C GLY A 123 0.05 7.55 3.59
N ASP A 124 0.29 8.08 2.39
CA ASP A 124 -0.64 7.99 1.28
C ASP A 124 -0.43 6.64 0.58
N ALA A 125 -1.48 5.82 0.42
CA ALA A 125 -1.36 4.59 -0.35
C ALA A 125 -1.27 4.91 -1.84
N LEU A 126 -0.33 4.28 -2.52
CA LEU A 126 -0.25 4.35 -3.96
C LEU A 126 -1.04 3.20 -4.59
N LEU A 127 -2.33 3.39 -4.65
CA LEU A 127 -3.20 2.59 -5.49
C LEU A 127 -3.63 3.46 -6.66
N SER A 128 -3.16 3.16 -7.86
CA SER A 128 -3.68 3.82 -9.06
C SER A 128 -5.21 3.60 -9.13
N PRO A 129 -5.98 4.49 -9.73
CA PRO A 129 -7.43 4.30 -9.89
C PRO A 129 -7.78 2.96 -10.56
N GLY A 130 -6.90 2.44 -11.43
CA GLY A 130 -7.03 1.12 -12.04
C GLY A 130 -6.89 -0.01 -11.01
N VAL A 131 -5.84 0.02 -10.20
CA VAL A 131 -5.60 -0.95 -9.12
C VAL A 131 -6.72 -0.90 -8.08
N THR A 132 -7.19 0.29 -7.69
CA THR A 132 -8.31 0.43 -6.76
C THR A 132 -9.59 -0.20 -7.33
N ARG A 133 -9.94 0.05 -8.58
CA ARG A 133 -11.13 -0.57 -9.22
C ARG A 133 -11.02 -2.09 -9.28
N ARG A 134 -9.83 -2.64 -9.55
CA ARG A 134 -9.59 -4.08 -9.57
C ARG A 134 -9.71 -4.70 -8.19
N LEU A 135 -9.15 -4.05 -7.18
CA LEU A 135 -9.31 -4.46 -5.78
C LEU A 135 -10.79 -4.55 -5.40
N ILE A 136 -11.57 -3.55 -5.79
CA ILE A 136 -13.02 -3.49 -5.59
C ILE A 136 -13.73 -4.67 -6.26
N ALA A 137 -13.39 -4.95 -7.53
CA ALA A 137 -14.01 -6.05 -8.29
C ALA A 137 -13.71 -7.42 -7.66
N GLU A 138 -12.50 -7.62 -7.16
CA GLU A 138 -12.08 -8.87 -6.52
C GLU A 138 -12.73 -9.06 -5.15
N PHE A 139 -12.87 -7.98 -4.36
CA PHE A 139 -13.68 -8.02 -3.14
C PHE A 139 -15.14 -8.37 -3.45
N ALA A 140 -15.70 -7.85 -4.56
CA ALA A 140 -17.05 -8.19 -5.01
C ALA A 140 -17.24 -9.67 -5.26
N ALA A 141 -16.27 -10.28 -5.94
CA ALA A 141 -16.33 -11.69 -6.33
C ALA A 141 -16.15 -12.64 -5.14
N ARG A 142 -15.44 -12.22 -4.09
CA ARG A 142 -15.07 -13.09 -2.95
C ARG A 142 -15.85 -12.84 -1.67
N SER A 143 -16.67 -11.79 -1.58
CA SER A 143 -17.41 -11.44 -0.35
C SER A 143 -18.46 -12.49 -0.03
N LYS A 144 -18.16 -13.36 0.92
CA LYS A 144 -19.14 -13.98 1.81
C LYS A 144 -19.56 -12.95 2.84
N GLU A 145 -20.82 -13.02 3.31
CA GLU A 145 -21.49 -12.07 4.21
C GLU A 145 -20.59 -11.20 5.10
N PRO A 146 -20.79 -9.87 5.10
CA PRO A 146 -19.99 -8.97 5.94
C PRO A 146 -20.15 -9.36 7.41
N ALA A 147 -19.07 -9.65 8.08
CA ALA A 147 -19.10 -9.69 9.53
C ALA A 147 -19.42 -8.26 10.02
N ALA A 148 -20.51 -8.09 10.77
CA ALA A 148 -20.85 -6.84 11.41
C ALA A 148 -19.70 -6.46 12.36
N ASP A 149 -18.83 -5.57 11.90
CA ASP A 149 -17.56 -5.36 12.58
C ASP A 149 -17.74 -4.36 13.74
N SER A 150 -17.49 -4.84 14.95
CA SER A 150 -17.42 -4.03 16.16
C SER A 150 -16.39 -2.88 16.06
N GLN A 151 -15.46 -2.96 15.13
CA GLN A 151 -14.45 -1.91 14.89
C GLN A 151 -15.08 -0.62 14.34
N LEU A 152 -16.12 -0.72 13.50
CA LEU A 152 -16.84 0.47 13.01
C LEU A 152 -17.52 1.26 14.12
N ALA A 153 -17.84 0.63 15.26
CA ALA A 153 -18.41 1.32 16.43
C ALA A 153 -17.44 2.32 17.06
N ARG A 154 -16.13 2.20 16.81
CA ARG A 154 -15.09 3.11 17.31
C ARG A 154 -14.99 4.41 16.52
N LEU A 155 -15.61 4.46 15.34
CA LEU A 155 -15.58 5.61 14.45
C LEU A 155 -16.77 6.54 14.71
N THR A 156 -16.53 7.84 14.63
CA THR A 156 -17.60 8.84 14.50
C THR A 156 -18.28 8.72 13.14
N GLU A 157 -19.47 9.30 12.98
CA GLU A 157 -20.17 9.33 11.69
C GLU A 157 -19.28 9.92 10.58
N ARG A 158 -18.57 11.01 10.89
CA ARG A 158 -17.66 11.66 9.94
C ARG A 158 -16.48 10.77 9.54
N GLU A 159 -15.93 10.02 10.46
CA GLU A 159 -14.84 9.09 10.16
C GLU A 159 -15.32 7.88 9.35
N ARG A 160 -16.55 7.39 9.58
CA ARG A 160 -17.16 6.35 8.75
C ARG A 160 -17.42 6.85 7.32
N GLU A 161 -17.92 8.07 7.18
CA GLU A 161 -18.13 8.71 5.88
C GLU A 161 -16.81 8.85 5.12
N VAL A 162 -15.75 9.32 5.79
CA VAL A 162 -14.39 9.40 5.21
C VAL A 162 -13.85 8.03 4.83
N MET A 163 -14.00 7.02 5.70
CA MET A 163 -13.58 5.65 5.41
C MET A 163 -14.29 5.09 4.18
N ALA A 164 -15.59 5.33 4.04
CA ALA A 164 -16.35 4.92 2.86
C ALA A 164 -15.82 5.58 1.57
N LEU A 165 -15.53 6.90 1.63
CA LEU A 165 -14.97 7.63 0.49
C LEU A 165 -13.56 7.15 0.13
N VAL A 166 -12.74 6.79 1.12
CA VAL A 166 -11.44 6.13 0.88
C VAL A 166 -11.65 4.77 0.23
N GLY A 167 -12.60 3.99 0.72
CA GLY A 167 -12.93 2.66 0.18
C GLY A 167 -13.32 2.68 -1.29
N ILE A 168 -14.00 3.71 -1.76
CA ILE A 168 -14.31 3.89 -3.18
C ILE A 168 -13.20 4.57 -4.00
N GLY A 169 -12.03 4.79 -3.40
CA GLY A 169 -10.81 5.23 -4.08
C GLY A 169 -10.64 6.74 -4.26
N LEU A 170 -11.42 7.60 -3.56
CA LEU A 170 -11.29 9.04 -3.67
C LEU A 170 -9.98 9.54 -3.03
N THR A 171 -9.32 10.48 -3.67
CA THR A 171 -8.16 11.22 -3.13
C THR A 171 -8.58 12.16 -1.98
N ASN A 172 -7.62 12.69 -1.22
CA ASN A 172 -7.92 13.67 -0.17
C ASN A 172 -8.57 14.94 -0.72
N GLU A 173 -8.21 15.36 -1.94
CA GLU A 173 -8.83 16.52 -2.62
C GLU A 173 -10.28 16.23 -3.04
N GLU A 174 -10.56 15.04 -3.55
CA GLU A 174 -11.92 14.62 -3.92
C GLU A 174 -12.80 14.46 -2.68
N ILE A 175 -12.26 13.86 -1.60
CA ILE A 175 -12.94 13.79 -0.31
C ILE A 175 -13.25 15.20 0.22
N ALA A 176 -12.25 16.10 0.16
CA ALA A 176 -12.42 17.48 0.61
C ALA A 176 -13.53 18.20 -0.15
N ARG A 177 -13.57 18.07 -1.48
CA ARG A 177 -14.64 18.62 -2.32
C ARG A 177 -16.01 18.06 -1.96
N ARG A 178 -16.11 16.74 -1.79
CA ARG A 178 -17.39 16.07 -1.47
C ARG A 178 -17.91 16.42 -0.08
N LEU A 179 -17.02 16.59 0.89
CA LEU A 179 -17.35 16.87 2.28
C LEU A 179 -17.37 18.38 2.62
N VAL A 180 -17.07 19.23 1.64
CA VAL A 180 -16.99 20.70 1.76
C VAL A 180 -16.03 21.11 2.89
N VAL A 181 -14.82 20.55 2.86
CA VAL A 181 -13.74 20.85 3.83
C VAL A 181 -12.43 21.15 3.07
N SER A 182 -11.38 21.57 3.79
CA SER A 182 -10.06 21.71 3.19
C SER A 182 -9.39 20.34 2.93
N PRO A 183 -8.48 20.22 1.93
CA PRO A 183 -7.72 18.99 1.73
C PRO A 183 -6.92 18.55 2.98
N LEU A 184 -6.41 19.50 3.76
CA LEU A 184 -5.74 19.24 5.02
C LEU A 184 -6.68 18.65 6.08
N THR A 185 -7.91 19.16 6.14
CA THR A 185 -8.96 18.61 7.02
C THR A 185 -9.32 17.19 6.62
N ALA A 186 -9.50 16.92 5.31
CA ALA A 186 -9.75 15.57 4.81
C ALA A 186 -8.60 14.62 5.17
N LYS A 187 -7.35 15.01 4.94
CA LYS A 187 -6.15 14.23 5.34
C LYS A 187 -6.15 13.92 6.83
N THR A 188 -6.51 14.90 7.67
CA THR A 188 -6.58 14.72 9.13
C THR A 188 -7.63 13.68 9.52
N HIS A 189 -8.81 13.69 8.88
CA HIS A 189 -9.85 12.68 9.13
C HIS A 189 -9.39 11.29 8.69
N VAL A 190 -8.78 11.15 7.51
CA VAL A 190 -8.21 9.88 7.04
C VAL A 190 -7.19 9.34 8.04
N SER A 191 -6.22 10.17 8.47
CA SER A 191 -5.21 9.77 9.44
C SER A 191 -5.81 9.33 10.79
N ARG A 192 -6.80 10.07 11.32
CA ARG A 192 -7.48 9.68 12.56
C ARG A 192 -8.23 8.36 12.41
N THR A 193 -8.87 8.14 11.28
CA THR A 193 -9.58 6.89 11.00
C THR A 193 -8.60 5.72 10.97
N MET A 194 -7.45 5.87 10.29
CA MET A 194 -6.40 4.86 10.27
C MET A 194 -5.91 4.52 11.68
N VAL A 195 -5.59 5.52 12.50
CA VAL A 195 -5.14 5.32 13.89
C VAL A 195 -6.17 4.57 14.71
N LYS A 196 -7.47 4.95 14.62
CA LYS A 196 -8.54 4.29 15.39
C LYS A 196 -8.74 2.82 15.01
N LEU A 197 -8.53 2.48 13.76
CA LEU A 197 -8.70 1.13 13.22
C LEU A 197 -7.41 0.31 13.24
N GLY A 198 -6.27 0.91 13.57
CA GLY A 198 -4.96 0.25 13.49
C GLY A 198 -4.52 -0.01 12.05
N ALA A 199 -5.03 0.76 11.08
CA ALA A 199 -4.60 0.67 9.70
C ALA A 199 -3.23 1.33 9.53
N ARG A 200 -2.26 0.61 8.96
CA ARG A 200 -0.88 1.11 8.77
C ARG A 200 -0.78 2.21 7.70
N ASP A 201 -1.68 2.13 6.74
CA ASP A 201 -1.74 3.05 5.59
C ASP A 201 -3.14 3.07 4.96
N ARG A 202 -3.28 3.88 3.93
CA ARG A 202 -4.54 4.05 3.21
C ARG A 202 -5.02 2.77 2.51
N ALA A 203 -4.10 1.92 2.01
CA ALA A 203 -4.46 0.67 1.35
C ALA A 203 -5.14 -0.28 2.34
N GLN A 204 -4.62 -0.37 3.56
CA GLN A 204 -5.24 -1.14 4.63
C GLN A 204 -6.61 -0.58 5.02
N LEU A 205 -6.80 0.74 4.97
CA LEU A 205 -8.10 1.35 5.24
C LEU A 205 -9.14 0.98 4.16
N VAL A 206 -8.72 0.85 2.89
CA VAL A 206 -9.57 0.34 1.81
C VAL A 206 -10.00 -1.11 2.11
N VAL A 207 -9.04 -1.99 2.45
CA VAL A 207 -9.35 -3.39 2.81
C VAL A 207 -10.40 -3.45 3.93
N LEU A 208 -10.16 -2.72 5.03
CA LEU A 208 -11.06 -2.68 6.18
C LEU A 208 -12.46 -2.15 5.80
N ALA A 209 -12.57 -1.20 4.88
CA ALA A 209 -13.86 -0.66 4.43
C ALA A 209 -14.70 -1.73 3.70
N TYR A 210 -14.06 -2.62 2.94
CA TYR A 210 -14.73 -3.73 2.27
C TYR A 210 -15.01 -4.91 3.22
N GLU A 211 -14.04 -5.33 4.03
CA GLU A 211 -14.20 -6.44 4.97
C GLU A 211 -15.28 -6.16 6.02
N SER A 212 -15.40 -4.92 6.47
CA SER A 212 -16.47 -4.49 7.39
C SER A 212 -17.85 -4.34 6.74
N GLY A 213 -17.92 -4.44 5.40
CA GLY A 213 -19.17 -4.23 4.65
C GLY A 213 -19.64 -2.78 4.60
N LEU A 214 -18.82 -1.82 5.05
CA LEU A 214 -19.12 -0.39 4.98
C LEU A 214 -19.25 0.09 3.52
N VAL A 215 -18.47 -0.51 2.63
CA VAL A 215 -18.51 -0.26 1.19
C VAL A 215 -18.79 -1.57 0.47
N ARG A 216 -19.62 -1.52 -0.57
CA ARG A 216 -19.90 -2.66 -1.47
C ARG A 216 -19.51 -2.30 -2.89
N PRO A 217 -19.07 -3.26 -3.72
CA PRO A 217 -18.83 -3.02 -5.13
C PRO A 217 -20.11 -2.51 -5.83
N GLY A 218 -19.96 -1.49 -6.68
CA GLY A 218 -21.09 -0.89 -7.37
C GLY A 218 -21.82 0.22 -6.58
N TRP A 219 -21.32 0.63 -5.43
CA TRP A 219 -21.94 1.68 -4.59
C TRP A 219 -21.77 3.11 -5.16
N LEU A 220 -21.11 3.27 -6.30
CA LEU A 220 -21.11 4.49 -7.09
C LEU A 220 -22.32 4.47 -8.02
N GLY A 221 -23.51 4.72 -7.48
CA GLY A 221 -24.74 5.01 -8.17
C GLY A 221 -25.11 6.45 -7.91
#